data_4110115dcd0dcd2d3fda5ea343a5fcde
#
_entry.id   4110115dcd0dcd2d3fda5ea343a5fcde
#
_cell.length_a   1.000
_cell.length_b   1.000
_cell.length_c   1.000
_cell.angle_alpha   90.00
_cell.angle_beta   90.00
_cell.angle_gamma   90.00
#
_symmetry.space_group_name_H-M   'P 1'
#
loop_
_entity.id
_entity.type
_entity.pdbx_description
1 polymer ?
#
loop_
_entity_poly.entity_id
_entity_poly.type
_entity_poly.pdbx_seq_one_letter_code
_entity_poly.pdbx_strand_id
1 'polypeptide(L)'
;MTLQRRTFTCILGTGLALGALAAQAQRAVQLRIASLVPKGSLYHQQLLEIGEAWRPSQGEGARFVVFTDGSQGGEAEMVRRMRIGQLQGALISVVGLHEIEPTIAALQSLPLLFRSWEELDFVREKMRPAMEKRFAERGFIVIGWGDAGWVRFFSREPALRPDDFKRMKFFAWGNEPDQQAIMKSLGYTPVPLETADILPSIQTGMIDVVPSTPYFALASQVFGTAKHMLEINWAPIVGALVVTKKAWDDMSPAAQQALRGAGEKAGVQMRERARAEVDEATMAMVKRGLTVHRPNAEQLREWYELAERVYPRIRGTMVPPDTFDEVFANVKAYRLANPAKGR
;
A
#
# COMPACT_ATOMS: atom_id res chain seq x y z
N MET A 1 10.55 67.24 -73.38
CA MET A 1 9.87 66.81 -72.10
C MET A 1 9.20 65.48 -72.37
N THR A 2 9.88 64.38 -72.09
CA THR A 2 9.45 63.05 -72.48
C THR A 2 9.49 62.15 -71.25
N LEU A 3 8.29 61.66 -70.82
CA LEU A 3 8.16 60.72 -69.79
C LEU A 3 8.39 59.28 -70.30
N GLN A 4 9.41 58.61 -69.75
CA GLN A 4 9.63 57.19 -69.98
C GLN A 4 8.87 56.38 -68.97
N ARG A 5 7.95 55.53 -69.46
CA ARG A 5 7.31 54.49 -68.73
C ARG A 5 8.29 53.31 -68.61
N ARG A 6 8.65 52.93 -67.39
CA ARG A 6 9.37 51.66 -67.15
C ARG A 6 8.31 50.62 -66.63
N THR A 7 8.15 49.61 -67.44
CA THR A 7 7.39 48.42 -67.18
C THR A 7 8.10 47.58 -66.08
N PHE A 8 7.41 47.34 -64.97
CA PHE A 8 7.90 46.41 -63.95
C PHE A 8 7.28 45.04 -64.17
N THR A 9 8.12 44.07 -64.51
CA THR A 9 7.77 42.67 -64.67
C THR A 9 7.57 42.05 -63.32
N CYS A 10 6.35 41.56 -63.01
CA CYS A 10 6.07 40.77 -61.83
C CYS A 10 6.60 39.38 -62.01
N ILE A 11 7.64 39.03 -61.25
CA ILE A 11 8.10 37.65 -61.07
C ILE A 11 7.20 37.03 -59.98
N LEU A 12 6.38 36.07 -60.36
CA LEU A 12 5.66 35.20 -59.43
C LEU A 12 6.68 34.31 -58.70
N GLY A 13 7.01 34.67 -57.48
CA GLY A 13 7.72 33.82 -56.56
C GLY A 13 6.78 32.78 -55.99
N THR A 14 7.02 31.52 -56.37
CA THR A 14 6.39 30.35 -55.81
C THR A 14 6.81 30.24 -54.33
N GLY A 15 5.94 30.70 -53.42
CA GLY A 15 6.12 30.51 -52.00
C GLY A 15 5.99 29.04 -51.65
N LEU A 16 7.11 28.38 -51.35
CA LEU A 16 7.13 27.10 -50.65
C LEU A 16 6.41 27.32 -49.30
N ALA A 17 5.21 26.78 -49.18
CA ALA A 17 4.58 26.58 -47.90
C ALA A 17 5.42 25.51 -47.15
N LEU A 18 6.41 25.94 -46.40
CA LEU A 18 7.00 25.17 -45.35
C LEU A 18 5.91 24.98 -44.29
N GLY A 19 5.18 23.88 -44.42
CA GLY A 19 4.36 23.35 -43.34
C GLY A 19 5.28 23.13 -42.16
N ALA A 20 5.25 24.07 -41.24
CA ALA A 20 5.76 23.86 -39.91
C ALA A 20 4.92 22.74 -39.31
N LEU A 21 5.34 21.49 -39.50
CA LEU A 21 5.04 20.40 -38.61
C LEU A 21 5.56 20.86 -37.24
N ALA A 22 4.71 21.52 -36.51
CA ALA A 22 4.89 21.65 -35.08
C ALA A 22 4.91 20.20 -34.55
N ALA A 23 6.11 19.65 -34.51
CA ALA A 23 6.38 18.52 -33.61
C ALA A 23 5.99 19.05 -32.24
N GLN A 24 4.75 18.77 -31.81
CA GLN A 24 4.39 18.87 -30.41
C GLN A 24 5.45 18.01 -29.72
N ALA A 25 6.44 18.65 -29.15
CA ALA A 25 7.39 18.01 -28.26
C ALA A 25 6.50 17.39 -27.16
N GLN A 26 6.20 16.12 -27.34
CA GLN A 26 5.39 15.36 -26.39
C GLN A 26 6.16 15.47 -25.08
N ARG A 27 5.62 16.25 -24.15
CA ARG A 27 6.26 16.45 -22.85
C ARG A 27 6.59 15.06 -22.31
N ALA A 28 7.87 14.80 -22.10
CA ALA A 28 8.33 13.52 -21.60
C ALA A 28 7.54 13.16 -20.35
N VAL A 29 6.77 12.07 -20.41
CA VAL A 29 5.93 11.65 -19.31
C VAL A 29 6.83 11.24 -18.15
N GLN A 30 6.58 11.83 -16.98
CA GLN A 30 7.29 11.51 -15.77
C GLN A 30 6.32 10.90 -14.76
N LEU A 31 6.59 9.66 -14.35
CA LEU A 31 5.94 9.03 -13.22
C LEU A 31 6.82 9.13 -11.98
N ARG A 32 6.38 9.92 -11.02
CA ARG A 32 6.99 10.04 -9.68
C ARG A 32 6.16 9.20 -8.73
N ILE A 33 6.75 8.10 -8.28
CA ILE A 33 6.12 7.08 -7.44
C ILE A 33 6.72 7.15 -6.05
N ALA A 34 5.90 7.29 -5.03
CA ALA A 34 6.34 7.31 -3.63
C ALA A 34 5.97 6.01 -2.90
N SER A 35 6.71 5.68 -1.86
CA SER A 35 6.40 4.57 -0.97
C SER A 35 7.11 4.70 0.39
N LEU A 36 6.61 3.98 1.40
CA LEU A 36 7.29 3.77 2.68
C LEU A 36 8.34 2.65 2.62
N VAL A 37 8.37 1.87 1.53
CA VAL A 37 9.24 0.69 1.44
C VAL A 37 10.72 1.08 1.52
N PRO A 38 11.54 0.30 2.25
CA PRO A 38 12.96 0.57 2.39
C PRO A 38 13.69 0.48 1.05
N LYS A 39 14.66 1.37 0.84
CA LYS A 39 15.54 1.33 -0.33
C LYS A 39 16.28 -0.01 -0.39
N GLY A 40 16.33 -0.62 -1.58
CA GLY A 40 16.95 -1.93 -1.79
C GLY A 40 16.07 -3.13 -1.41
N SER A 41 14.90 -2.90 -0.81
CA SER A 41 13.94 -3.96 -0.51
C SER A 41 13.38 -4.61 -1.78
N LEU A 42 12.77 -5.78 -1.64
CA LEU A 42 12.03 -6.45 -2.72
C LEU A 42 11.02 -5.49 -3.39
N TYR A 43 10.23 -4.79 -2.58
CA TYR A 43 9.20 -3.87 -3.09
C TYR A 43 9.80 -2.71 -3.90
N HIS A 44 10.95 -2.17 -3.44
CA HIS A 44 11.68 -1.14 -4.20
C HIS A 44 12.19 -1.71 -5.53
N GLN A 45 12.75 -2.92 -5.54
CA GLN A 45 13.21 -3.57 -6.77
C GLN A 45 12.06 -3.79 -7.75
N GLN A 46 10.89 -4.26 -7.27
CA GLN A 46 9.71 -4.42 -8.11
C GLN A 46 9.22 -3.09 -8.72
N LEU A 47 9.27 -1.99 -7.97
CA LEU A 47 8.95 -0.66 -8.53
C LEU A 47 9.94 -0.25 -9.63
N LEU A 48 11.22 -0.56 -9.47
CA LEU A 48 12.22 -0.29 -10.52
C LEU A 48 11.96 -1.13 -11.77
N GLU A 49 11.66 -2.43 -11.61
CA GLU A 49 11.32 -3.34 -12.72
C GLU A 49 10.06 -2.87 -13.48
N ILE A 50 9.04 -2.38 -12.78
CA ILE A 50 7.85 -1.76 -13.40
C ILE A 50 8.29 -0.57 -14.26
N GLY A 51 9.16 0.28 -13.75
CA GLY A 51 9.68 1.44 -14.48
C GLY A 51 10.47 1.04 -15.73
N GLU A 52 11.33 0.01 -15.64
CA GLU A 52 12.08 -0.53 -16.76
C GLU A 52 11.16 -1.09 -17.87
N ALA A 53 10.10 -1.82 -17.48
CA ALA A 53 9.14 -2.37 -18.42
C ALA A 53 8.27 -1.29 -19.09
N TRP A 54 7.94 -0.22 -18.35
CA TRP A 54 7.06 0.84 -18.82
C TRP A 54 7.76 1.86 -19.75
N ARG A 55 8.99 2.27 -19.42
CA ARG A 55 9.71 3.36 -20.14
C ARG A 55 9.76 3.19 -21.67
N PRO A 56 10.09 2.01 -22.23
CA PRO A 56 10.18 1.84 -23.67
C PRO A 56 8.87 2.14 -24.42
N SER A 57 7.72 1.95 -23.77
CA SER A 57 6.40 2.17 -24.37
C SER A 57 5.98 3.64 -24.45
N GLN A 58 6.70 4.54 -23.78
CA GLN A 58 6.43 5.99 -23.75
C GLN A 58 7.33 6.82 -24.67
N GLY A 59 8.38 6.21 -25.26
CA GLY A 59 9.34 6.91 -26.10
C GLY A 59 10.48 7.59 -25.33
N GLU A 60 11.30 8.33 -26.07
CA GLU A 60 12.49 8.99 -25.50
C GLU A 60 12.13 10.04 -24.44
N GLY A 61 12.91 10.07 -23.36
CA GLY A 61 12.76 11.04 -22.27
C GLY A 61 11.78 10.63 -21.18
N ALA A 62 11.05 9.54 -21.30
CA ALA A 62 10.18 9.04 -20.22
C ALA A 62 10.97 8.70 -18.96
N ARG A 63 10.49 9.15 -17.80
CA ARG A 63 11.15 8.94 -16.51
C ARG A 63 10.20 8.27 -15.53
N PHE A 64 10.70 7.23 -14.87
CA PHE A 64 10.06 6.59 -13.73
C PHE A 64 10.96 6.79 -12.51
N VAL A 65 10.50 7.59 -11.56
CA VAL A 65 11.29 7.98 -10.38
C VAL A 65 10.62 7.41 -9.14
N VAL A 66 11.37 6.66 -8.35
CA VAL A 66 10.89 6.04 -7.11
C VAL A 66 11.47 6.77 -5.90
N PHE A 67 10.59 7.20 -5.01
CA PHE A 67 10.91 7.78 -3.70
C PHE A 67 10.61 6.75 -2.63
N THR A 68 11.65 6.29 -1.94
CA THR A 68 11.59 5.27 -0.88
C THR A 68 11.61 5.87 0.52
N ASP A 69 11.51 5.02 1.54
CA ASP A 69 11.76 5.34 2.95
C ASP A 69 10.87 6.46 3.51
N GLY A 70 9.68 6.65 2.93
CA GLY A 70 8.78 7.72 3.37
C GLY A 70 9.31 9.14 3.12
N SER A 71 10.29 9.30 2.20
CA SER A 71 10.89 10.61 1.88
C SER A 71 9.90 11.64 1.33
N GLN A 72 8.68 11.21 0.98
CA GLN A 72 7.58 12.06 0.55
C GLN A 72 6.50 12.24 1.63
N GLY A 73 6.78 11.85 2.87
CA GLY A 73 5.85 11.83 3.99
C GLY A 73 5.17 10.48 4.20
N GLY A 74 4.22 10.41 5.13
CA GLY A 74 3.36 9.24 5.34
C GLY A 74 2.39 9.00 4.18
N GLU A 75 1.67 7.87 4.19
CA GLU A 75 0.82 7.48 3.05
C GLU A 75 -0.32 8.46 2.79
N ALA A 76 -0.93 9.05 3.82
CA ALA A 76 -1.95 10.10 3.66
C ALA A 76 -1.38 11.34 2.96
N GLU A 77 -0.15 11.75 3.31
CA GLU A 77 0.53 12.86 2.64
C GLU A 77 0.87 12.51 1.19
N MET A 78 1.27 11.27 0.89
CA MET A 78 1.48 10.82 -0.49
C MET A 78 0.21 10.94 -1.31
N VAL A 79 -0.95 10.53 -0.77
CA VAL A 79 -2.26 10.68 -1.43
C VAL A 79 -2.58 12.16 -1.67
N ARG A 80 -2.36 13.03 -0.68
CA ARG A 80 -2.54 14.48 -0.85
C ARG A 80 -1.66 15.03 -1.98
N ARG A 81 -0.38 14.63 -2.03
CA ARG A 81 0.58 15.04 -3.09
C ARG A 81 0.18 14.52 -4.47
N MET A 82 -0.41 13.33 -4.55
CA MET A 82 -0.99 12.83 -5.80
C MET A 82 -2.16 13.69 -6.27
N ARG A 83 -3.08 14.06 -5.36
CA ARG A 83 -4.24 14.92 -5.69
C ARG A 83 -3.84 16.30 -6.25
N ILE A 84 -2.74 16.87 -5.77
CA ILE A 84 -2.21 18.16 -6.26
C ILE A 84 -1.17 18.02 -7.38
N GLY A 85 -0.94 16.80 -7.90
CA GLY A 85 -0.07 16.55 -9.05
C GLY A 85 1.43 16.58 -8.76
N GLN A 86 1.85 16.64 -7.50
CA GLN A 86 3.27 16.54 -7.12
C GLN A 86 3.82 15.12 -7.27
N LEU A 87 2.97 14.11 -7.08
CA LEU A 87 3.24 12.71 -7.37
C LEU A 87 2.26 12.21 -8.43
N GLN A 88 2.67 11.24 -9.22
CA GLN A 88 1.81 10.56 -10.21
C GLN A 88 1.29 9.23 -9.71
N GLY A 89 1.93 8.66 -8.69
CA GLY A 89 1.48 7.41 -8.09
C GLY A 89 2.17 7.11 -6.77
N ALA A 90 1.72 6.05 -6.12
CA ALA A 90 2.34 5.54 -4.90
C ALA A 90 2.07 4.03 -4.74
N LEU A 91 3.04 3.32 -4.17
CA LEU A 91 2.83 1.98 -3.61
C LEU A 91 2.54 2.17 -2.12
N ILE A 92 1.29 1.97 -1.73
CA ILE A 92 0.76 2.27 -0.41
C ILE A 92 -0.09 1.12 0.13
N SER A 93 -0.16 1.01 1.44
CA SER A 93 -1.00 0.04 2.15
C SER A 93 -2.47 0.50 2.22
N VAL A 94 -3.30 -0.31 2.86
CA VAL A 94 -4.70 0.08 3.16
C VAL A 94 -4.78 1.43 3.89
N VAL A 95 -3.80 1.79 4.72
CA VAL A 95 -3.76 3.09 5.42
C VAL A 95 -3.84 4.26 4.44
N GLY A 96 -3.03 4.24 3.37
CA GLY A 96 -3.08 5.25 2.34
C GLY A 96 -4.22 5.05 1.33
N LEU A 97 -4.53 3.79 0.98
CA LEU A 97 -5.63 3.48 0.06
C LEU A 97 -6.98 3.91 0.63
N HIS A 98 -7.18 3.84 1.95
CA HIS A 98 -8.39 4.29 2.64
C HIS A 98 -8.66 5.79 2.45
N GLU A 99 -7.63 6.60 2.38
CA GLU A 99 -7.75 8.03 2.07
C GLU A 99 -8.35 8.31 0.67
N ILE A 100 -8.27 7.32 -0.22
CA ILE A 100 -8.85 7.37 -1.56
C ILE A 100 -10.23 6.72 -1.55
N GLU A 101 -10.31 5.49 -1.01
CA GLU A 101 -11.50 4.65 -1.09
C GLU A 101 -11.70 3.84 0.22
N PRO A 102 -12.63 4.27 1.09
CA PRO A 102 -12.79 3.68 2.42
C PRO A 102 -13.13 2.19 2.45
N THR A 103 -13.77 1.63 1.40
CA THR A 103 -14.17 0.23 1.39
C THR A 103 -13.00 -0.75 1.42
N ILE A 104 -11.79 -0.29 1.03
CA ILE A 104 -10.57 -1.11 1.07
C ILE A 104 -10.20 -1.55 2.49
N ALA A 105 -10.60 -0.78 3.51
CA ALA A 105 -10.36 -1.11 4.91
C ALA A 105 -10.86 -2.52 5.31
N ALA A 106 -11.88 -3.04 4.63
CA ALA A 106 -12.40 -4.38 4.86
C ALA A 106 -11.37 -5.50 4.64
N LEU A 107 -10.32 -5.26 3.86
CA LEU A 107 -9.27 -6.26 3.62
C LEU A 107 -8.18 -6.29 4.71
N GLN A 108 -8.10 -5.29 5.59
CA GLN A 108 -7.04 -5.20 6.61
C GLN A 108 -7.53 -4.84 8.01
N SER A 109 -8.57 -3.99 8.13
CA SER A 109 -8.95 -3.42 9.42
C SER A 109 -9.85 -4.31 10.27
N LEU A 110 -10.02 -5.59 9.88
CA LEU A 110 -10.84 -6.59 10.58
C LEU A 110 -9.92 -7.63 11.25
N PRO A 111 -9.55 -7.44 12.52
CA PRO A 111 -8.59 -8.30 13.21
C PRO A 111 -9.06 -9.75 13.23
N LEU A 112 -8.13 -10.69 12.93
CA LEU A 112 -8.36 -12.15 12.95
C LEU A 112 -9.51 -12.65 12.05
N LEU A 113 -10.04 -11.80 11.15
CA LEU A 113 -11.08 -12.23 10.22
C LEU A 113 -10.53 -13.27 9.24
N PHE A 114 -9.42 -12.96 8.60
CA PHE A 114 -8.77 -13.89 7.67
C PHE A 114 -7.85 -14.85 8.40
N ARG A 115 -8.02 -16.15 8.16
CA ARG A 115 -7.23 -17.23 8.78
C ARG A 115 -6.09 -17.71 7.88
N SER A 116 -6.20 -17.48 6.58
CA SER A 116 -5.20 -17.89 5.59
C SER A 116 -5.12 -16.89 4.42
N TRP A 117 -4.04 -17.01 3.64
CA TRP A 117 -3.89 -16.23 2.43
C TRP A 117 -4.93 -16.56 1.37
N GLU A 118 -5.37 -17.83 1.31
CA GLU A 118 -6.38 -18.28 0.37
C GLU A 118 -7.75 -17.65 0.66
N GLU A 119 -8.10 -17.45 1.95
CA GLU A 119 -9.30 -16.70 2.32
C GLU A 119 -9.23 -15.24 1.88
N LEU A 120 -8.08 -14.58 2.14
CA LEU A 120 -7.86 -13.21 1.72
C LEU A 120 -7.92 -13.07 0.20
N ASP A 121 -7.22 -13.95 -0.51
CA ASP A 121 -7.18 -13.95 -1.98
C ASP A 121 -8.58 -14.12 -2.57
N PHE A 122 -9.35 -15.08 -2.05
CA PHE A 122 -10.72 -15.31 -2.52
C PHE A 122 -11.59 -14.07 -2.32
N VAL A 123 -11.53 -13.45 -1.15
CA VAL A 123 -12.33 -12.26 -0.84
C VAL A 123 -11.88 -11.07 -1.68
N ARG A 124 -10.57 -10.83 -1.78
CA ARG A 124 -10.02 -9.75 -2.59
C ARG A 124 -10.44 -9.88 -4.05
N GLU A 125 -10.29 -11.05 -4.67
CA GLU A 125 -10.65 -11.25 -6.08
C GLU A 125 -12.17 -11.09 -6.31
N LYS A 126 -13.01 -11.45 -5.34
CA LYS A 126 -14.45 -11.20 -5.38
C LYS A 126 -14.79 -9.71 -5.36
N MET A 127 -14.13 -8.95 -4.49
CA MET A 127 -14.41 -7.52 -4.28
C MET A 127 -13.65 -6.61 -5.25
N ARG A 128 -12.55 -7.09 -5.84
CA ARG A 128 -11.62 -6.35 -6.70
C ARG A 128 -12.30 -5.52 -7.79
N PRO A 129 -13.20 -6.04 -8.63
CA PRO A 129 -13.79 -5.27 -9.72
C PRO A 129 -14.55 -4.03 -9.22
N ALA A 130 -15.33 -4.19 -8.15
CA ALA A 130 -16.09 -3.10 -7.55
C ALA A 130 -15.17 -2.08 -6.86
N MET A 131 -14.11 -2.53 -6.17
CA MET A 131 -13.12 -1.64 -5.55
C MET A 131 -12.37 -0.84 -6.60
N GLU A 132 -11.81 -1.46 -7.63
CA GLU A 132 -11.07 -0.76 -8.70
C GLU A 132 -11.93 0.26 -9.44
N LYS A 133 -13.22 -0.04 -9.67
CA LYS A 133 -14.17 0.92 -10.22
C LYS A 133 -14.30 2.15 -9.32
N ARG A 134 -14.48 1.96 -8.01
CA ARG A 134 -14.58 3.07 -7.04
C ARG A 134 -13.29 3.89 -6.96
N PHE A 135 -12.11 3.25 -7.03
CA PHE A 135 -10.84 3.98 -7.16
C PHE A 135 -10.81 4.86 -8.42
N ALA A 136 -11.23 4.32 -9.56
CA ALA A 136 -11.27 5.06 -10.83
C ALA A 136 -12.25 6.25 -10.78
N GLU A 137 -13.42 6.11 -10.16
CA GLU A 137 -14.39 7.17 -9.91
C GLU A 137 -13.83 8.29 -9.03
N ARG A 138 -12.88 7.96 -8.12
CA ARG A 138 -12.17 8.91 -7.26
C ARG A 138 -10.87 9.46 -7.86
N GLY A 139 -10.63 9.16 -9.13
CA GLY A 139 -9.48 9.70 -9.87
C GLY A 139 -8.17 8.95 -9.70
N PHE A 140 -8.23 7.65 -9.36
CA PHE A 140 -7.05 6.79 -9.20
C PHE A 140 -7.24 5.46 -9.92
N ILE A 141 -6.18 4.97 -10.55
CA ILE A 141 -6.16 3.66 -11.23
C ILE A 141 -5.26 2.73 -10.44
N VAL A 142 -5.78 1.57 -10.08
CA VAL A 142 -4.99 0.50 -9.45
C VAL A 142 -4.21 -0.22 -10.56
N ILE A 143 -2.90 -0.30 -10.37
CA ILE A 143 -1.97 -0.91 -11.33
C ILE A 143 -1.66 -2.36 -10.95
N GLY A 144 -1.59 -2.65 -9.65
CA GLY A 144 -1.37 -4.00 -9.15
C GLY A 144 -1.56 -4.07 -7.65
N TRP A 145 -2.05 -5.22 -7.17
CA TRP A 145 -2.27 -5.52 -5.76
C TRP A 145 -1.10 -6.33 -5.20
N GLY A 146 -0.65 -6.00 -4.00
CA GLY A 146 0.37 -6.73 -3.29
C GLY A 146 0.02 -6.95 -1.83
N ASP A 147 0.77 -7.82 -1.16
CA ASP A 147 0.70 -8.04 0.28
C ASP A 147 2.08 -7.80 0.88
N ALA A 148 2.12 -7.46 2.18
CA ALA A 148 3.36 -7.28 2.91
C ALA A 148 3.50 -8.21 4.13
N GLY A 149 2.66 -9.21 4.24
CA GLY A 149 2.69 -10.20 5.31
C GLY A 149 1.59 -10.01 6.35
N TRP A 150 1.56 -10.91 7.36
CA TRP A 150 0.68 -10.82 8.51
C TRP A 150 1.29 -9.90 9.57
N VAL A 151 0.48 -9.01 10.11
CA VAL A 151 0.85 -8.20 11.28
C VAL A 151 0.97 -9.12 12.49
N ARG A 152 2.10 -8.98 13.20
CA ARG A 152 2.41 -9.57 14.50
C ARG A 152 2.74 -8.46 15.49
N PHE A 153 2.72 -8.74 16.79
CA PHE A 153 3.05 -7.74 17.79
C PHE A 153 4.48 -7.93 18.29
N PHE A 154 5.32 -6.94 18.02
CA PHE A 154 6.67 -6.85 18.56
C PHE A 154 6.66 -5.98 19.80
N SER A 155 7.14 -6.50 20.92
CA SER A 155 7.07 -5.83 22.22
C SER A 155 8.40 -5.85 22.98
N ARG A 156 8.58 -4.88 23.89
CA ARG A 156 9.74 -4.82 24.78
C ARG A 156 9.68 -5.86 25.89
N GLU A 157 8.49 -6.25 26.29
CA GLU A 157 8.22 -7.26 27.31
C GLU A 157 7.42 -8.41 26.73
N PRO A 158 7.54 -9.63 27.31
CA PRO A 158 6.72 -10.77 26.88
C PRO A 158 5.24 -10.50 27.14
N ALA A 159 4.41 -10.84 26.15
CA ALA A 159 2.95 -10.74 26.21
C ALA A 159 2.31 -11.81 25.32
N LEU A 160 1.27 -12.48 25.83
CA LEU A 160 0.58 -13.58 25.17
C LEU A 160 -0.93 -13.35 25.09
N ARG A 161 -1.49 -12.67 26.09
CA ARG A 161 -2.92 -12.39 26.20
C ARG A 161 -3.24 -10.94 25.83
N PRO A 162 -4.45 -10.64 25.36
CA PRO A 162 -4.83 -9.24 25.09
C PRO A 162 -4.58 -8.30 26.28
N ASP A 163 -4.85 -8.77 27.50
CA ASP A 163 -4.72 -7.97 28.72
C ASP A 163 -3.26 -7.67 29.09
N ASP A 164 -2.31 -8.50 28.70
CA ASP A 164 -0.87 -8.24 28.93
C ASP A 164 -0.44 -6.95 28.22
N PHE A 165 -1.05 -6.63 27.11
CA PHE A 165 -0.73 -5.45 26.30
C PHE A 165 -1.37 -4.15 26.82
N LYS A 166 -2.35 -4.17 27.72
CA LYS A 166 -3.03 -2.96 28.21
C LYS A 166 -2.10 -2.01 28.99
N ARG A 167 -1.05 -2.56 29.61
CA ARG A 167 -0.04 -1.78 30.34
C ARG A 167 1.02 -1.17 29.43
N MET A 168 1.03 -1.50 28.14
CA MET A 168 2.03 -1.11 27.16
C MET A 168 1.52 0.00 26.26
N LYS A 169 2.42 0.83 25.78
CA LYS A 169 2.14 1.91 24.82
C LYS A 169 2.32 1.36 23.41
N PHE A 170 1.24 1.42 22.62
CA PHE A 170 1.20 0.92 21.25
C PHE A 170 1.56 1.99 20.24
N PHE A 171 2.39 1.67 19.28
CA PHE A 171 2.41 2.43 18.04
C PHE A 171 1.02 2.38 17.36
N ALA A 172 0.53 3.53 16.95
CA ALA A 172 -0.64 3.68 16.11
C ALA A 172 -0.38 4.74 15.03
N TRP A 173 -1.01 4.60 13.87
CA TRP A 173 -0.88 5.59 12.82
C TRP A 173 -1.54 6.91 13.21
N GLY A 174 -0.84 8.03 12.95
CA GLY A 174 -1.33 9.37 13.30
C GLY A 174 -2.63 9.76 12.61
N ASN A 175 -2.82 9.28 11.38
CA ASN A 175 -3.99 9.55 10.54
C ASN A 175 -5.15 8.56 10.72
N GLU A 176 -5.12 7.67 11.72
CA GLU A 176 -6.20 6.71 12.00
C GLU A 176 -6.88 6.98 13.36
N PRO A 177 -7.62 8.10 13.53
CA PRO A 177 -8.25 8.49 14.80
C PRO A 177 -9.29 7.49 15.28
N ASP A 178 -10.05 6.86 14.38
CA ASP A 178 -11.07 5.87 14.73
C ASP A 178 -10.44 4.60 15.32
N GLN A 179 -9.36 4.10 14.75
CA GLN A 179 -8.59 2.99 15.31
C GLN A 179 -8.08 3.34 16.70
N GLN A 180 -7.50 4.54 16.88
CA GLN A 180 -7.01 5.00 18.17
C GLN A 180 -8.14 5.11 19.22
N ALA A 181 -9.33 5.61 18.83
CA ALA A 181 -10.50 5.70 19.69
C ALA A 181 -10.99 4.32 20.13
N ILE A 182 -11.04 3.36 19.20
CA ILE A 182 -11.39 1.97 19.50
C ILE A 182 -10.37 1.38 20.49
N MET A 183 -9.08 1.53 20.25
CA MET A 183 -8.02 1.03 21.15
C MET A 183 -8.16 1.61 22.57
N LYS A 184 -8.32 2.93 22.69
CA LYS A 184 -8.52 3.61 23.97
C LYS A 184 -9.76 3.08 24.71
N SER A 185 -10.86 2.85 23.99
CA SER A 185 -12.12 2.34 24.58
C SER A 185 -12.01 0.90 25.10
N LEU A 186 -10.99 0.15 24.68
CA LEU A 186 -10.66 -1.20 25.12
C LEU A 186 -9.59 -1.21 26.22
N GLY A 187 -9.11 -0.04 26.63
CA GLY A 187 -8.12 0.11 27.69
C GLY A 187 -6.67 0.02 27.21
N TYR A 188 -6.42 0.14 25.90
CA TYR A 188 -5.05 0.25 25.36
C TYR A 188 -4.59 1.71 25.30
N THR A 189 -3.28 1.89 25.20
CA THR A 189 -2.64 3.21 25.11
C THR A 189 -2.00 3.40 23.74
N PRO A 190 -2.73 3.84 22.72
CA PRO A 190 -2.15 4.16 21.42
C PRO A 190 -1.36 5.46 21.47
N VAL A 191 -0.19 5.46 20.86
CA VAL A 191 0.69 6.61 20.65
C VAL A 191 0.76 6.87 19.15
N PRO A 192 0.15 7.96 18.65
CA PRO A 192 0.15 8.27 17.23
C PRO A 192 1.54 8.75 16.78
N LEU A 193 2.10 8.09 15.76
CA LEU A 193 3.41 8.37 15.20
C LEU A 193 3.42 8.16 13.69
N GLU A 194 4.42 8.73 13.04
CA GLU A 194 4.77 8.43 11.65
C GLU A 194 5.82 7.30 11.56
N THR A 195 5.98 6.70 10.39
CA THR A 195 6.90 5.56 10.18
C THR A 195 8.33 5.88 10.61
N ALA A 196 8.82 7.09 10.32
CA ALA A 196 10.18 7.50 10.65
C ALA A 196 10.44 7.57 12.16
N ASP A 197 9.39 7.76 12.97
CA ASP A 197 9.47 7.93 14.42
C ASP A 197 9.39 6.60 15.18
N ILE A 198 9.05 5.49 14.52
CA ILE A 198 8.85 4.19 15.18
C ILE A 198 10.13 3.73 15.89
N LEU A 199 11.26 3.65 15.15
CA LEU A 199 12.51 3.15 15.73
C LEU A 199 13.05 4.03 16.88
N PRO A 200 13.14 5.37 16.76
CA PRO A 200 13.52 6.21 17.88
C PRO A 200 12.57 6.07 19.08
N SER A 201 11.27 5.97 18.83
CA SER A 201 10.26 5.89 19.90
C SER A 201 10.30 4.57 20.68
N ILE A 202 10.55 3.43 20.01
CA ILE A 202 10.72 2.15 20.71
C ILE A 202 12.04 2.11 21.49
N GLN A 203 13.10 2.74 20.98
CA GLN A 203 14.39 2.82 21.66
C GLN A 203 14.33 3.65 22.91
N THR A 204 13.64 4.78 22.89
CA THR A 204 13.49 5.69 24.05
C THR A 204 12.40 5.24 25.03
N GLY A 205 11.59 4.24 24.68
CA GLY A 205 10.47 3.80 25.51
C GLY A 205 9.26 4.74 25.45
N MET A 206 9.16 5.58 24.40
CA MET A 206 7.93 6.32 24.10
C MET A 206 6.81 5.38 23.71
N ILE A 207 7.14 4.28 23.02
CA ILE A 207 6.26 3.14 22.74
C ILE A 207 6.92 1.83 23.24
N ASP A 208 6.11 0.83 23.52
CA ASP A 208 6.52 -0.49 23.99
C ASP A 208 6.15 -1.60 22.99
N VAL A 209 5.18 -1.36 22.11
CA VAL A 209 4.65 -2.35 21.15
C VAL A 209 4.59 -1.74 19.76
N VAL A 210 5.08 -2.51 18.77
CA VAL A 210 4.99 -2.19 17.35
C VAL A 210 4.28 -3.33 16.63
N PRO A 211 3.02 -3.15 16.23
CA PRO A 211 2.39 -4.03 15.25
C PRO A 211 3.10 -3.91 13.90
N SER A 212 3.67 -5.00 13.41
CA SER A 212 4.43 -5.00 12.15
C SER A 212 4.48 -6.39 11.54
N THR A 213 4.85 -6.50 10.28
CA THR A 213 5.19 -7.81 9.71
C THR A 213 6.63 -8.20 10.04
N PRO A 214 6.97 -9.47 10.08
CA PRO A 214 8.35 -9.91 10.34
C PRO A 214 9.37 -9.31 9.39
N TYR A 215 9.02 -9.17 8.11
CA TYR A 215 9.88 -8.54 7.11
C TYR A 215 10.22 -7.08 7.47
N PHE A 216 9.20 -6.25 7.75
CA PHE A 216 9.42 -4.84 8.10
C PHE A 216 10.07 -4.67 9.47
N ALA A 217 9.77 -5.53 10.44
CA ALA A 217 10.43 -5.50 11.75
C ALA A 217 11.93 -5.82 11.64
N LEU A 218 12.31 -6.75 10.73
CA LEU A 218 13.71 -7.04 10.43
C LEU A 218 14.38 -5.86 9.71
N ALA A 219 13.76 -5.34 8.65
CA ALA A 219 14.31 -4.26 7.83
C ALA A 219 14.50 -2.96 8.64
N SER A 220 13.54 -2.60 9.49
CA SER A 220 13.57 -1.40 10.34
C SER A 220 14.35 -1.59 11.64
N GLN A 221 14.88 -2.80 11.93
CA GLN A 221 15.63 -3.12 13.16
C GLN A 221 14.83 -2.95 14.47
N VAL A 222 13.51 -2.86 14.42
CA VAL A 222 12.62 -2.71 15.59
C VAL A 222 12.83 -3.85 16.58
N PHE A 223 13.03 -5.08 16.10
CA PHE A 223 13.27 -6.26 16.93
C PHE A 223 14.51 -6.16 17.84
N GLY A 224 15.45 -5.26 17.53
CA GLY A 224 16.65 -5.05 18.38
C GLY A 224 16.30 -4.50 19.76
N THR A 225 15.18 -3.77 19.88
CA THR A 225 14.63 -3.23 21.13
C THR A 225 13.37 -3.98 21.57
N ALA A 226 12.43 -4.22 20.65
CA ALA A 226 11.23 -5.05 20.87
C ALA A 226 11.59 -6.53 20.69
N LYS A 227 12.20 -7.12 21.72
CA LYS A 227 12.81 -8.46 21.67
C LYS A 227 11.81 -9.62 21.77
N HIS A 228 10.54 -9.34 21.89
CA HIS A 228 9.46 -10.34 21.99
C HIS A 228 8.50 -10.18 20.85
N MET A 229 8.12 -11.27 20.18
CA MET A 229 7.12 -11.29 19.12
C MET A 229 6.01 -12.25 19.51
N LEU A 230 4.77 -11.78 19.56
CA LEU A 230 3.59 -12.62 19.63
C LEU A 230 3.28 -13.14 18.22
N GLU A 231 3.32 -14.46 18.05
CA GLU A 231 3.02 -15.15 16.79
C GLU A 231 1.51 -15.34 16.62
N ILE A 232 0.84 -14.26 16.18
CA ILE A 232 -0.57 -14.23 15.84
C ILE A 232 -0.74 -13.57 14.48
N ASN A 233 -1.58 -14.12 13.61
CA ASN A 233 -1.91 -13.48 12.34
C ASN A 233 -3.03 -12.44 12.56
N TRP A 234 -2.66 -11.28 13.11
CA TRP A 234 -3.61 -10.26 13.54
C TRP A 234 -4.44 -9.70 12.38
N ALA A 235 -3.78 -9.26 11.34
CA ALA A 235 -4.37 -8.77 10.11
C ALA A 235 -3.36 -8.87 8.96
N PRO A 236 -3.78 -9.09 7.72
CA PRO A 236 -2.85 -8.99 6.59
C PRO A 236 -2.52 -7.52 6.31
N ILE A 237 -1.30 -7.21 5.88
CA ILE A 237 -1.03 -5.93 5.23
C ILE A 237 -1.27 -6.09 3.75
N VAL A 238 -2.32 -5.43 3.27
CA VAL A 238 -2.67 -5.36 1.85
C VAL A 238 -2.26 -3.99 1.32
N GLY A 239 -1.73 -3.95 0.11
CA GLY A 239 -1.36 -2.71 -0.55
C GLY A 239 -1.62 -2.76 -2.05
N ALA A 240 -1.46 -1.62 -2.69
CA ALA A 240 -1.53 -1.52 -4.13
C ALA A 240 -0.61 -0.42 -4.66
N LEU A 241 -0.10 -0.63 -5.86
CA LEU A 241 0.42 0.46 -6.67
C LEU A 241 -0.76 1.16 -7.32
N VAL A 242 -0.94 2.43 -7.01
CA VAL A 242 -1.95 3.29 -7.63
C VAL A 242 -1.28 4.44 -8.38
N VAL A 243 -1.90 4.87 -9.47
CA VAL A 243 -1.53 6.09 -10.18
C VAL A 243 -2.74 7.02 -10.29
N THR A 244 -2.51 8.31 -10.39
CA THR A 244 -3.60 9.26 -10.65
C THR A 244 -4.22 8.97 -12.01
N LYS A 245 -5.56 9.09 -12.11
CA LYS A 245 -6.27 8.91 -13.38
C LYS A 245 -5.75 9.89 -14.45
N LYS A 246 -5.39 11.11 -14.04
CA LYS A 246 -4.78 12.07 -14.95
C LYS A 246 -3.49 11.53 -15.57
N ALA A 247 -2.55 11.01 -14.75
CA ALA A 247 -1.29 10.45 -15.26
C ALA A 247 -1.53 9.22 -16.15
N TRP A 248 -2.55 8.42 -15.82
CA TRP A 248 -2.98 7.29 -16.63
C TRP A 248 -3.53 7.72 -18.00
N ASP A 249 -4.44 8.69 -18.03
CA ASP A 249 -5.07 9.18 -19.25
C ASP A 249 -4.08 9.93 -20.18
N ASP A 250 -3.01 10.50 -19.61
CA ASP A 250 -1.92 11.15 -20.37
C ASP A 250 -0.99 10.12 -21.06
N MET A 251 -1.13 8.82 -20.80
CA MET A 251 -0.33 7.75 -21.42
C MET A 251 -0.94 7.26 -22.72
N SER A 252 -0.09 6.77 -23.64
CA SER A 252 -0.55 6.01 -24.79
C SER A 252 -1.18 4.67 -24.37
N PRO A 253 -2.10 4.10 -25.15
CA PRO A 253 -2.67 2.77 -24.84
C PRO A 253 -1.61 1.68 -24.65
N ALA A 254 -0.51 1.73 -25.42
CA ALA A 254 0.61 0.79 -25.28
C ALA A 254 1.30 0.93 -23.92
N ALA A 255 1.48 2.17 -23.46
CA ALA A 255 2.09 2.43 -22.16
C ALA A 255 1.17 2.09 -20.99
N GLN A 256 -0.13 2.32 -21.11
CA GLN A 256 -1.10 1.85 -20.13
C GLN A 256 -1.07 0.33 -19.98
N GLN A 257 -1.02 -0.40 -21.10
CA GLN A 257 -0.92 -1.85 -21.12
C GLN A 257 0.40 -2.34 -20.51
N ALA A 258 1.52 -1.71 -20.85
CA ALA A 258 2.84 -2.04 -20.29
C ALA A 258 2.89 -1.82 -18.77
N LEU A 259 2.37 -0.67 -18.29
CA LEU A 259 2.33 -0.36 -16.87
C LEU A 259 1.44 -1.34 -16.11
N ARG A 260 0.25 -1.64 -16.62
CA ARG A 260 -0.69 -2.60 -16.00
C ARG A 260 -0.10 -3.99 -15.96
N GLY A 261 0.42 -4.51 -17.07
CA GLY A 261 1.02 -5.86 -17.13
C GLY A 261 2.23 -6.00 -16.20
N ALA A 262 3.10 -4.99 -16.15
CA ALA A 262 4.23 -4.97 -15.23
C ALA A 262 3.78 -4.89 -13.77
N GLY A 263 2.78 -4.08 -13.45
CA GLY A 263 2.25 -3.95 -12.10
C GLY A 263 1.53 -5.19 -11.60
N GLU A 264 0.74 -5.86 -12.45
CA GLU A 264 0.09 -7.13 -12.11
C GLU A 264 1.13 -8.24 -11.83
N LYS A 265 2.16 -8.34 -12.69
CA LYS A 265 3.26 -9.27 -12.48
C LYS A 265 4.00 -8.99 -11.16
N ALA A 266 4.36 -7.72 -10.93
CA ALA A 266 5.02 -7.31 -9.69
C ALA A 266 4.15 -7.61 -8.46
N GLY A 267 2.85 -7.36 -8.53
CA GLY A 267 1.91 -7.68 -7.44
C GLY A 267 1.88 -9.17 -7.10
N VAL A 268 1.89 -10.05 -8.10
CA VAL A 268 2.01 -11.52 -7.88
C VAL A 268 3.32 -11.84 -7.17
N GLN A 269 4.45 -11.32 -7.67
CA GLN A 269 5.77 -11.57 -7.10
C GLN A 269 5.89 -11.04 -5.67
N MET A 270 5.34 -9.85 -5.39
CA MET A 270 5.30 -9.29 -4.03
C MET A 270 4.54 -10.22 -3.07
N ARG A 271 3.36 -10.72 -3.48
CA ARG A 271 2.56 -11.65 -2.66
C ARG A 271 3.29 -12.97 -2.39
N GLU A 272 3.81 -13.60 -3.43
CA GLU A 272 4.53 -14.89 -3.31
C GLU A 272 5.74 -14.76 -2.38
N ARG A 273 6.54 -13.72 -2.57
CA ARG A 273 7.72 -13.48 -1.74
C ARG A 273 7.37 -13.09 -0.31
N ALA A 274 6.42 -12.18 -0.11
CA ALA A 274 5.98 -11.77 1.23
C ALA A 274 5.50 -12.97 2.06
N ARG A 275 4.88 -13.96 1.41
CA ARG A 275 4.41 -15.19 2.06
C ARG A 275 5.54 -16.19 2.35
N ALA A 276 6.51 -16.28 1.45
CA ALA A 276 7.66 -17.18 1.61
C ALA A 276 8.70 -16.66 2.62
N GLU A 277 8.92 -15.35 2.67
CA GLU A 277 9.99 -14.73 3.48
C GLU A 277 9.64 -14.56 4.97
N VAL A 278 8.40 -14.82 5.40
CA VAL A 278 7.97 -14.66 6.82
C VAL A 278 8.84 -15.49 7.76
N ASP A 279 9.08 -16.75 7.43
CA ASP A 279 9.84 -17.66 8.28
C ASP A 279 11.34 -17.29 8.26
N GLU A 280 11.88 -16.91 7.11
CA GLU A 280 13.29 -16.49 6.99
C GLU A 280 13.56 -15.23 7.81
N ALA A 281 12.69 -14.20 7.70
CA ALA A 281 12.81 -12.97 8.49
C ALA A 281 12.72 -13.27 10.00
N THR A 282 11.76 -14.11 10.39
CA THR A 282 11.60 -14.52 11.80
C THR A 282 12.84 -15.26 12.30
N MET A 283 13.34 -16.24 11.55
CA MET A 283 14.57 -16.98 11.93
C MET A 283 15.80 -16.08 12.01
N ALA A 284 15.94 -15.11 11.09
CA ALA A 284 17.03 -14.14 11.12
C ALA A 284 17.00 -13.27 12.38
N MET A 285 15.80 -12.87 12.84
CA MET A 285 15.62 -12.11 14.09
C MET A 285 15.86 -13.00 15.32
N VAL A 286 15.41 -14.25 15.33
CA VAL A 286 15.65 -15.22 16.42
C VAL A 286 17.14 -15.46 16.63
N LYS A 287 17.91 -15.63 15.55
CA LYS A 287 19.38 -15.75 15.61
C LYS A 287 20.06 -14.52 16.25
N ARG A 288 19.36 -13.37 16.28
CA ARG A 288 19.84 -12.10 16.86
C ARG A 288 19.16 -11.76 18.18
N GLY A 289 18.48 -12.71 18.81
CA GLY A 289 17.93 -12.60 20.17
C GLY A 289 16.44 -12.25 20.27
N LEU A 290 15.67 -12.33 19.17
CA LEU A 290 14.20 -12.25 19.25
C LEU A 290 13.65 -13.53 19.90
N THR A 291 12.73 -13.36 20.84
CA THR A 291 11.94 -14.46 21.43
C THR A 291 10.56 -14.49 20.81
N VAL A 292 10.20 -15.62 20.19
CA VAL A 292 8.87 -15.85 19.62
C VAL A 292 7.96 -16.50 20.64
N HIS A 293 6.83 -15.89 20.90
CA HIS A 293 5.79 -16.38 21.81
C HIS A 293 4.61 -16.91 21.01
N ARG A 294 4.28 -18.20 21.21
CA ARG A 294 3.13 -18.86 20.58
C ARG A 294 1.99 -18.98 21.58
N PRO A 295 0.84 -18.34 21.31
CA PRO A 295 -0.31 -18.46 22.20
C PRO A 295 -0.84 -19.91 22.16
N ASN A 296 -1.21 -20.44 23.31
CA ASN A 296 -1.96 -21.70 23.38
C ASN A 296 -3.43 -21.48 22.96
N ALA A 297 -4.23 -22.56 22.89
CA ALA A 297 -5.60 -22.52 22.42
C ALA A 297 -6.49 -21.60 23.28
N GLU A 298 -6.29 -21.51 24.60
CA GLU A 298 -7.02 -20.64 25.51
C GLU A 298 -6.67 -19.17 25.25
N GLN A 299 -5.39 -18.85 25.17
CA GLN A 299 -4.90 -17.49 24.88
C GLN A 299 -5.36 -17.02 23.48
N LEU A 300 -5.31 -17.90 22.49
CA LEU A 300 -5.80 -17.58 21.14
C LEU A 300 -7.31 -17.32 21.12
N ARG A 301 -8.11 -18.06 21.92
CA ARG A 301 -9.53 -17.82 22.07
C ARG A 301 -9.82 -16.41 22.60
N GLU A 302 -9.05 -15.93 23.60
CA GLU A 302 -9.21 -14.57 24.12
C GLU A 302 -8.97 -13.49 23.05
N TRP A 303 -8.04 -13.73 22.14
CA TRP A 303 -7.80 -12.85 21.00
C TRP A 303 -8.99 -12.83 20.02
N TYR A 304 -9.59 -13.99 19.73
CA TYR A 304 -10.80 -14.04 18.90
C TYR A 304 -11.99 -13.35 19.59
N GLU A 305 -12.18 -13.55 20.89
CA GLU A 305 -13.23 -12.87 21.67
C GLU A 305 -13.03 -11.35 21.68
N LEU A 306 -11.77 -10.88 21.73
CA LEU A 306 -11.46 -9.45 21.58
C LEU A 306 -11.86 -8.97 20.17
N ALA A 307 -11.49 -9.69 19.13
CA ALA A 307 -11.82 -9.32 17.75
C ALA A 307 -13.35 -9.23 17.54
N GLU A 308 -14.10 -10.21 18.03
CA GLU A 308 -15.57 -10.21 17.95
C GLU A 308 -16.20 -9.01 18.68
N ARG A 309 -15.65 -8.58 19.82
CA ARG A 309 -16.11 -7.38 20.54
C ARG A 309 -15.78 -6.08 19.80
N VAL A 310 -14.76 -6.09 18.94
CA VAL A 310 -14.34 -4.91 18.17
C VAL A 310 -15.15 -4.74 16.89
N TYR A 311 -15.58 -5.80 16.24
CA TYR A 311 -16.29 -5.76 14.96
C TYR A 311 -17.50 -4.79 14.91
N PRO A 312 -18.40 -4.76 15.93
CA PRO A 312 -19.50 -3.79 15.91
C PRO A 312 -19.06 -2.33 15.96
N ARG A 313 -17.84 -2.06 16.47
CA ARG A 313 -17.26 -0.70 16.52
C ARG A 313 -16.56 -0.33 15.22
N ILE A 314 -16.03 -1.30 14.49
CA ILE A 314 -15.41 -1.12 13.19
C ILE A 314 -16.47 -0.90 12.12
N ARG A 315 -17.59 -1.63 12.21
CA ARG A 315 -18.71 -1.53 11.27
C ARG A 315 -19.34 -0.13 11.33
N GLY A 316 -19.22 0.62 10.23
CA GLY A 316 -19.76 1.97 10.11
C GLY A 316 -18.81 3.11 10.53
N THR A 317 -17.69 2.79 11.20
CA THR A 317 -16.63 3.78 11.50
C THR A 317 -15.44 3.61 10.55
N MET A 318 -14.71 2.50 10.64
CA MET A 318 -13.55 2.21 9.80
C MET A 318 -13.93 1.51 8.49
N VAL A 319 -14.96 0.68 8.52
CA VAL A 319 -15.44 -0.08 7.35
C VAL A 319 -16.91 0.25 7.11
N PRO A 320 -17.29 0.70 5.89
CA PRO A 320 -18.69 0.94 5.55
C PRO A 320 -19.55 -0.29 5.81
N PRO A 321 -20.78 -0.14 6.33
CA PRO A 321 -21.62 -1.27 6.77
C PRO A 321 -21.84 -2.34 5.70
N ASP A 322 -22.18 -1.92 4.48
CA ASP A 322 -22.44 -2.85 3.37
C ASP A 322 -21.18 -3.64 3.00
N THR A 323 -20.02 -2.98 3.01
CA THR A 323 -18.72 -3.61 2.73
C THR A 323 -18.30 -4.55 3.85
N PHE A 324 -18.58 -4.19 5.10
CA PHE A 324 -18.36 -5.06 6.24
C PHE A 324 -19.19 -6.35 6.10
N ASP A 325 -20.48 -6.24 5.81
CA ASP A 325 -21.36 -7.37 5.64
C ASP A 325 -20.97 -8.24 4.42
N GLU A 326 -20.54 -7.60 3.32
CA GLU A 326 -20.04 -8.27 2.12
C GLU A 326 -18.78 -9.10 2.39
N VAL A 327 -17.79 -8.55 3.11
CA VAL A 327 -16.56 -9.29 3.41
C VAL A 327 -16.83 -10.49 4.31
N PHE A 328 -17.70 -10.34 5.32
CA PHE A 328 -18.08 -11.46 6.18
C PHE A 328 -18.85 -12.55 5.42
N ALA A 329 -19.74 -12.17 4.51
CA ALA A 329 -20.45 -13.12 3.63
C ALA A 329 -19.46 -13.88 2.72
N ASN A 330 -18.49 -13.20 2.13
CA ASN A 330 -17.49 -13.82 1.28
C ASN A 330 -16.56 -14.77 2.06
N VAL A 331 -16.11 -14.40 3.26
CA VAL A 331 -15.33 -15.30 4.15
C VAL A 331 -16.15 -16.53 4.53
N LYS A 332 -17.42 -16.36 4.88
CA LYS A 332 -18.32 -17.48 5.18
C LYS A 332 -18.50 -18.41 3.98
N ALA A 333 -18.69 -17.85 2.78
CA ALA A 333 -18.82 -18.62 1.53
C ALA A 333 -17.57 -19.46 1.25
N TYR A 334 -16.37 -18.84 1.42
CA TYR A 334 -15.10 -19.57 1.27
C TYR A 334 -14.99 -20.74 2.24
N ARG A 335 -15.28 -20.54 3.54
CA ARG A 335 -15.18 -21.56 4.58
C ARG A 335 -16.17 -22.71 4.37
N LEU A 336 -17.37 -22.43 3.88
CA LEU A 336 -18.36 -23.45 3.52
C LEU A 336 -17.90 -24.31 2.33
N ALA A 337 -17.26 -23.69 1.34
CA ALA A 337 -16.70 -24.40 0.18
C ALA A 337 -15.39 -25.17 0.51
N ASN A 338 -14.69 -24.82 1.59
CA ASN A 338 -13.39 -25.39 1.97
C ASN A 338 -13.34 -25.83 3.45
N PRO A 339 -14.17 -26.77 3.89
CA PRO A 339 -14.34 -27.09 5.32
C PRO A 339 -13.06 -27.64 5.98
N ALA A 340 -12.15 -28.23 5.24
CA ALA A 340 -10.87 -28.75 5.76
C ALA A 340 -9.82 -27.64 6.01
N LYS A 341 -9.97 -26.46 5.39
CA LYS A 341 -9.05 -25.32 5.52
C LYS A 341 -9.52 -24.25 6.51
N GLY A 342 -10.73 -24.37 7.02
CA GLY A 342 -11.36 -23.40 7.93
C GLY A 342 -11.21 -23.73 9.43
N ARG A 343 -10.40 -24.74 9.79
CA ARG A 343 -10.15 -25.14 11.19
C ARG A 343 -8.85 -24.58 11.73
#